data_6f46d9bd9b21a098fbd92804cfced39c
#
_entry.id   6f46d9bd9b21a098fbd92804cfced39c
#
_cell.length_a   1.000
_cell.length_b   1.000
_cell.length_c   1.000
_cell.angle_alpha   90.00
_cell.angle_beta   90.00
_cell.angle_gamma   90.00
#
_symmetry.space_group_name_H-M   'P 1'
#
loop_
_entity.id
_entity.type
_entity.pdbx_description
1 polymer ?
#
loop_
_entity_poly.entity_id
_entity_poly.type
_entity_poly.pdbx_seq_one_letter_code
_entity_poly.pdbx_strand_id
1 'polypeptide(L)'
;MVCFRKDMEIADFEYPHKINLTKHVEDYLIEDENEVSNLWIDRKDMYMKENPDNKYSCKPIRLGIVNKGGQGERIYSVKGTAITLSANGGGVFAKTGGYYINGKTRRLHPRECARIMGYPDSYIICQSQNQAYKQFGNS
;
A
#
# COMPACT_ATOMS: atom_id res chain seq x y z
N MET A 1 -12.97 17.07 10.02
CA MET A 1 -13.59 17.61 11.26
C MET A 1 -12.86 16.97 12.42
N VAL A 2 -12.37 17.75 13.38
CA VAL A 2 -11.76 17.25 14.62
C VAL A 2 -12.76 17.49 15.74
N CYS A 3 -13.02 16.48 16.55
CA CYS A 3 -13.95 16.56 17.67
C CYS A 3 -13.25 16.12 18.95
N PHE A 4 -13.40 16.90 19.99
CA PHE A 4 -12.92 16.56 21.32
C PHE A 4 -14.09 16.28 22.25
N ARG A 5 -13.88 15.41 23.21
CA ARG A 5 -14.84 15.15 24.27
C ARG A 5 -15.02 16.42 25.10
N LYS A 6 -16.25 16.78 25.42
CA LYS A 6 -16.61 18.08 26.04
C LYS A 6 -15.88 18.37 27.36
N ASP A 7 -15.54 17.34 28.12
CA ASP A 7 -14.85 17.44 29.41
C ASP A 7 -13.33 17.63 29.32
N MET A 8 -12.76 17.60 28.10
CA MET A 8 -11.30 17.79 27.92
C MET A 8 -10.88 19.26 27.90
N GLU A 9 -11.82 20.22 27.94
CA GLU A 9 -11.58 21.68 27.99
C GLU A 9 -10.51 22.18 26.98
N ILE A 10 -10.42 21.53 25.81
CA ILE A 10 -9.49 21.95 24.75
C ILE A 10 -10.08 23.19 24.07
N ALA A 11 -9.54 24.35 24.41
CA ALA A 11 -10.01 25.64 23.87
C ALA A 11 -9.45 25.90 22.46
N ASP A 12 -8.20 25.54 22.20
CA ASP A 12 -7.51 25.82 20.95
C ASP A 12 -6.89 24.56 20.37
N PHE A 13 -7.24 24.26 19.13
CA PHE A 13 -6.62 23.20 18.34
C PHE A 13 -6.06 23.77 17.05
N GLU A 14 -4.76 23.69 16.91
CA GLU A 14 -4.08 24.04 15.65
C GLU A 14 -3.80 22.78 14.81
N TYR A 15 -4.13 22.84 13.52
CA TYR A 15 -3.74 21.80 12.60
C TYR A 15 -2.23 21.80 12.40
N PRO A 16 -1.57 20.65 12.41
CA PRO A 16 -0.14 20.58 12.13
C PRO A 16 0.17 21.18 10.74
N HIS A 17 1.31 21.82 10.63
CA HIS A 17 1.77 22.34 9.35
C HIS A 17 1.91 21.22 8.32
N LYS A 18 1.61 21.57 7.05
CA LYS A 18 1.77 20.64 5.94
C LYS A 18 3.23 20.20 5.81
N ILE A 19 3.47 18.90 5.86
CA ILE A 19 4.77 18.29 5.62
C ILE A 19 4.81 17.77 4.20
N ASN A 20 5.90 18.03 3.48
CA ASN A 20 6.10 17.45 2.15
C ASN A 20 6.40 15.95 2.29
N LEU A 21 5.73 15.16 1.46
CA LEU A 21 5.99 13.72 1.38
C LEU A 21 7.40 13.49 0.77
N THR A 22 8.25 12.80 1.50
CA THR A 22 9.63 12.46 1.08
C THR A 22 9.82 10.98 0.80
N LYS A 23 8.86 10.13 1.19
CA LYS A 23 8.94 8.68 1.04
C LYS A 23 7.84 8.15 0.12
N HIS A 24 8.18 7.12 -0.66
CA HIS A 24 7.32 6.44 -1.61
C HIS A 24 7.25 4.95 -1.28
N VAL A 25 6.45 4.18 -1.99
CA VAL A 25 6.30 2.74 -1.71
C VAL A 25 7.63 2.01 -1.75
N GLU A 26 8.53 2.37 -2.67
CA GLU A 26 9.84 1.72 -2.82
C GLU A 26 10.71 1.79 -1.56
N ASP A 27 10.59 2.87 -0.76
CA ASP A 27 11.36 3.06 0.47
C ASP A 27 10.97 2.09 1.61
N TYR A 28 9.88 1.35 1.44
CA TYR A 28 9.34 0.43 2.43
C TYR A 28 9.45 -1.05 2.04
N LEU A 29 9.96 -1.32 0.82
CA LEU A 29 10.03 -2.67 0.29
C LEU A 29 11.04 -3.53 1.06
N ILE A 30 10.77 -4.82 1.10
CA ILE A 30 11.70 -5.84 1.59
C ILE A 30 12.66 -6.16 0.44
N GLU A 31 13.96 -6.12 0.74
CA GLU A 31 15.03 -6.41 -0.23
C GLU A 31 15.26 -7.92 -0.43
N ASP A 32 15.01 -8.73 0.62
CA ASP A 32 15.15 -10.19 0.51
C ASP A 32 14.02 -10.79 -0.32
N GLU A 33 14.37 -11.23 -1.53
CA GLU A 33 13.41 -11.85 -2.47
C GLU A 33 12.81 -13.16 -1.94
N ASN A 34 13.47 -13.86 -1.02
CA ASN A 34 12.95 -15.10 -0.45
C ASN A 34 11.70 -14.84 0.41
N GLU A 35 11.72 -13.74 1.19
CA GLU A 35 10.59 -13.36 2.05
C GLU A 35 9.33 -13.01 1.26
N VAL A 36 9.50 -12.53 0.04
CA VAL A 36 8.39 -12.07 -0.81
C VAL A 36 8.09 -13.01 -1.98
N SER A 37 8.76 -14.17 -2.03
CA SER A 37 8.69 -15.11 -3.16
C SER A 37 7.26 -15.58 -3.49
N ASN A 38 6.43 -15.78 -2.48
CA ASN A 38 5.04 -16.22 -2.61
C ASN A 38 4.05 -15.09 -2.99
N LEU A 39 4.52 -13.85 -3.11
CA LEU A 39 3.69 -12.69 -3.39
C LEU A 39 3.73 -12.28 -4.88
N TRP A 40 4.67 -12.82 -5.64
CA TRP A 40 4.77 -12.58 -7.08
C TRP A 40 3.58 -13.19 -7.80
N ILE A 41 3.07 -12.45 -8.76
CA ILE A 41 1.91 -12.82 -9.55
C ILE A 41 2.27 -12.65 -11.02
N ASP A 42 2.27 -13.75 -11.75
CA ASP A 42 2.42 -13.78 -13.20
C ASP A 42 1.11 -14.24 -13.83
N ARG A 43 0.55 -13.41 -14.70
CA ARG A 43 -0.72 -13.68 -15.39
C ARG A 43 -0.69 -13.17 -16.81
N LYS A 44 -1.27 -13.93 -17.73
CA LYS A 44 -1.34 -13.58 -19.15
C LYS A 44 -2.32 -12.42 -19.45
N ASP A 45 -3.26 -12.15 -18.56
CA ASP A 45 -4.28 -11.10 -18.68
C ASP A 45 -3.87 -9.77 -18.01
N MET A 46 -2.57 -9.59 -17.78
CA MET A 46 -2.02 -8.31 -17.34
C MET A 46 -1.90 -7.36 -18.54
N TYR A 47 -2.45 -6.17 -18.38
CA TYR A 47 -2.30 -5.07 -19.33
C TYR A 47 -1.56 -3.92 -18.64
N MET A 48 -0.42 -3.55 -19.20
CA MET A 48 0.36 -2.38 -18.77
C MET A 48 0.17 -1.25 -19.76
N LYS A 49 0.12 -0.01 -19.29
CA LYS A 49 0.08 1.17 -20.16
C LYS A 49 1.37 1.26 -20.97
N GLU A 50 1.28 1.65 -22.23
CA GLU A 50 2.43 1.74 -23.15
C GLU A 50 3.48 2.75 -22.67
N ASN A 51 3.07 3.91 -22.18
CA ASN A 51 3.96 4.96 -21.67
C ASN A 51 3.48 5.45 -20.30
N PRO A 52 3.70 4.69 -19.23
CA PRO A 52 3.28 5.11 -17.92
C PRO A 52 4.14 6.30 -17.44
N ASP A 53 3.50 7.34 -16.94
CA ASP A 53 4.22 8.36 -16.16
C ASP A 53 4.78 7.68 -14.90
N ASN A 54 6.09 7.57 -14.85
CA ASN A 54 6.82 6.87 -13.77
C ASN A 54 7.73 7.84 -12.99
N LYS A 55 7.32 9.10 -12.89
CA LYS A 55 7.97 10.10 -12.03
C LYS A 55 7.47 9.93 -10.60
N TYR A 56 8.27 10.41 -9.65
CA TYR A 56 7.85 10.43 -8.25
C TYR A 56 6.59 11.28 -8.04
N SER A 57 5.67 10.78 -7.23
CA SER A 57 4.37 11.42 -7.02
C SER A 57 3.88 11.23 -5.58
N CYS A 58 3.25 12.27 -5.04
CA CYS A 58 2.51 12.20 -3.77
C CYS A 58 1.12 11.55 -3.91
N LYS A 59 0.83 10.92 -5.06
CA LYS A 59 -0.39 10.17 -5.32
C LYS A 59 -0.05 8.78 -5.86
N PRO A 60 -0.94 7.78 -5.71
CA PRO A 60 -0.76 6.49 -6.36
C PRO A 60 -0.70 6.62 -7.88
N ILE A 61 0.29 6.01 -8.51
CA ILE A 61 0.47 6.02 -9.97
C ILE A 61 0.02 4.68 -10.53
N ARG A 62 -1.08 4.65 -11.25
CA ARG A 62 -1.58 3.42 -11.87
C ARG A 62 -0.86 3.14 -13.19
N LEU A 63 -0.14 2.02 -13.25
CA LEU A 63 0.60 1.56 -14.43
C LEU A 63 -0.18 0.56 -15.29
N GLY A 64 -1.12 -0.19 -14.71
CA GLY A 64 -1.80 -1.23 -15.42
C GLY A 64 -2.99 -1.82 -14.68
N ILE A 65 -3.51 -2.89 -15.23
CA ILE A 65 -4.64 -3.66 -14.68
C ILE A 65 -4.45 -5.15 -14.97
N VAL A 66 -5.20 -5.95 -14.25
CA VAL A 66 -5.44 -7.36 -14.53
C VAL A 66 -6.93 -7.53 -14.75
N ASN A 67 -7.33 -8.50 -15.58
CA ASN A 67 -8.73 -8.82 -15.84
C ASN A 67 -9.52 -7.54 -16.22
N LYS A 68 -10.57 -7.18 -15.51
CA LYS A 68 -11.45 -6.01 -15.79
C LYS A 68 -11.00 -4.71 -15.12
N GLY A 69 -9.93 -4.73 -14.32
CA GLY A 69 -9.38 -3.55 -13.65
C GLY A 69 -10.21 -3.03 -12.48
N GLY A 70 -10.94 -3.92 -11.80
CA GLY A 70 -11.61 -3.65 -10.54
C GLY A 70 -10.63 -3.16 -9.45
N GLN A 71 -11.13 -2.83 -8.27
CA GLN A 71 -10.33 -2.24 -7.19
C GLN A 71 -9.12 -3.10 -6.81
N GLY A 72 -9.30 -4.42 -6.68
CA GLY A 72 -8.21 -5.36 -6.38
C GLY A 72 -7.51 -5.93 -7.62
N GLU A 73 -7.57 -5.24 -8.76
CA GLU A 73 -7.02 -5.70 -10.04
C GLU A 73 -6.13 -4.64 -10.70
N ARG A 74 -5.73 -3.61 -9.94
CA ARG A 74 -4.94 -2.50 -10.45
C ARG A 74 -3.48 -2.65 -10.07
N ILE A 75 -2.59 -2.27 -11.00
CA ILE A 75 -1.14 -2.31 -10.85
C ILE A 75 -0.62 -0.88 -10.72
N TYR A 76 0.22 -0.65 -9.74
CA TYR A 76 0.76 0.66 -9.39
C TYR A 76 2.28 0.70 -9.44
N SER A 77 2.83 1.90 -9.63
CA SER A 77 4.25 2.18 -9.48
C SER A 77 4.64 2.29 -8.02
N VAL A 78 5.84 1.86 -7.70
CA VAL A 78 6.45 2.05 -6.38
C VAL A 78 6.93 3.49 -6.14
N LYS A 79 7.00 4.32 -7.18
CA LYS A 79 7.37 5.75 -7.10
C LYS A 79 6.22 6.66 -6.69
N GLY A 80 5.04 6.11 -6.47
CA GLY A 80 3.90 6.81 -5.89
C GLY A 80 3.69 6.47 -4.42
N THR A 81 2.62 7.04 -3.84
CA THR A 81 2.12 6.59 -2.54
C THR A 81 1.40 5.26 -2.67
N ALA A 82 1.32 4.52 -1.57
CA ALA A 82 0.48 3.34 -1.50
C ALA A 82 -1.00 3.70 -1.65
N ILE A 83 -1.77 2.77 -2.20
CA ILE A 83 -3.23 2.84 -2.11
C ILE A 83 -3.67 2.47 -0.69
N THR A 84 -4.88 2.86 -0.32
CA THR A 84 -5.48 2.47 0.96
C THR A 84 -5.52 0.95 1.09
N LEU A 85 -4.98 0.44 2.18
CA LEU A 85 -5.08 -0.97 2.53
C LEU A 85 -6.55 -1.32 2.83
N SER A 86 -6.95 -2.54 2.53
CA SER A 86 -8.33 -2.99 2.70
C SER A 86 -8.40 -4.30 3.46
N ALA A 87 -9.22 -4.35 4.50
CA ALA A 87 -9.45 -5.59 5.27
C ALA A 87 -10.17 -6.65 4.43
N ASN A 88 -11.11 -6.20 3.60
CA ASN A 88 -11.93 -7.04 2.74
C ASN A 88 -11.82 -6.54 1.30
N GLY A 89 -11.65 -7.44 0.37
CA GLY A 89 -11.58 -7.11 -1.05
C GLY A 89 -11.42 -8.36 -1.89
N GLY A 90 -11.93 -8.30 -3.11
CA GLY A 90 -11.74 -9.33 -4.14
C GLY A 90 -10.69 -8.91 -5.15
N GLY A 91 -10.31 -9.85 -6.00
CA GLY A 91 -9.33 -9.64 -7.06
C GLY A 91 -7.92 -10.14 -6.71
N VAL A 92 -7.09 -10.19 -7.72
CA VAL A 92 -5.74 -10.78 -7.67
C VAL A 92 -4.82 -10.06 -6.68
N PHE A 93 -4.96 -8.74 -6.59
CA PHE A 93 -4.22 -7.86 -5.70
C PHE A 93 -5.08 -7.34 -4.55
N ALA A 94 -6.06 -8.13 -4.11
CA ALA A 94 -6.91 -7.75 -3.00
C ALA A 94 -6.07 -7.34 -1.77
N LYS A 95 -6.59 -6.39 -1.00
CA LYS A 95 -6.05 -5.86 0.25
C LYS A 95 -4.91 -4.85 0.10
N THR A 96 -3.97 -5.02 -0.82
CA THR A 96 -2.78 -4.16 -0.94
C THR A 96 -2.67 -3.41 -2.26
N GLY A 97 -3.33 -3.86 -3.32
CA GLY A 97 -2.98 -3.50 -4.69
C GLY A 97 -1.80 -4.32 -5.22
N GLY A 98 -1.60 -4.32 -6.54
CA GLY A 98 -0.41 -4.86 -7.20
C GLY A 98 0.62 -3.76 -7.41
N TYR A 99 1.90 -4.07 -7.21
CA TYR A 99 3.00 -3.14 -7.43
C TYR A 99 4.00 -3.72 -8.43
N TYR A 100 4.37 -2.89 -9.39
CA TYR A 100 5.34 -3.24 -10.42
C TYR A 100 6.76 -2.95 -9.93
N ILE A 101 7.57 -3.98 -9.78
CA ILE A 101 8.90 -3.95 -9.18
C ILE A 101 9.84 -4.76 -10.08
N ASN A 102 10.87 -4.12 -10.62
CA ASN A 102 11.92 -4.78 -11.42
C ASN A 102 11.39 -5.71 -12.53
N GLY A 103 10.37 -5.25 -13.27
CA GLY A 103 9.82 -6.02 -14.40
C GLY A 103 8.72 -7.03 -14.03
N LYS A 104 8.42 -7.22 -12.74
CA LYS A 104 7.43 -8.16 -12.23
C LYS A 104 6.38 -7.46 -11.38
N THR A 105 5.27 -8.13 -11.11
CA THR A 105 4.19 -7.57 -10.29
C THR A 105 3.94 -8.45 -9.07
N ARG A 106 3.81 -7.83 -7.90
CA ARG A 106 3.46 -8.52 -6.65
C ARG A 106 2.56 -7.69 -5.74
N ARG A 107 2.00 -8.35 -4.74
CA ARG A 107 1.37 -7.69 -3.59
C ARG A 107 2.44 -7.20 -2.61
N LEU A 108 2.06 -6.30 -1.71
CA LEU A 108 2.91 -5.93 -0.58
C LEU A 108 2.91 -7.04 0.46
N HIS A 109 4.07 -7.25 1.10
CA HIS A 109 4.20 -8.12 2.26
C HIS A 109 3.56 -7.46 3.51
N PRO A 110 3.04 -8.21 4.49
CA PRO A 110 2.49 -7.61 5.71
C PRO A 110 3.46 -6.65 6.43
N ARG A 111 4.77 -6.94 6.43
CA ARG A 111 5.78 -6.04 7.00
C ARG A 111 5.87 -4.72 6.24
N GLU A 112 5.78 -4.74 4.92
CA GLU A 112 5.75 -3.53 4.09
C GLU A 112 4.48 -2.71 4.35
N CYS A 113 3.34 -3.38 4.52
CA CYS A 113 2.09 -2.73 4.94
C CYS A 113 2.26 -2.03 6.31
N ALA A 114 2.90 -2.70 7.29
CA ALA A 114 3.18 -2.12 8.58
C ALA A 114 4.06 -0.86 8.47
N ARG A 115 5.16 -0.93 7.72
CA ARG A 115 6.07 0.21 7.48
C ARG A 115 5.34 1.40 6.85
N ILE A 116 4.52 1.15 5.84
CA ILE A 116 3.70 2.19 5.16
C ILE A 116 2.71 2.84 6.12
N MET A 117 2.17 2.07 7.07
CA MET A 117 1.27 2.56 8.12
C MET A 117 2.01 3.25 9.28
N GLY A 118 3.35 3.31 9.25
CA GLY A 118 4.18 3.94 10.28
C GLY A 118 4.51 3.07 11.48
N TYR A 119 4.23 1.76 11.43
CA TYR A 119 4.64 0.83 12.48
C TYR A 119 6.15 0.52 12.37
N PRO A 120 6.89 0.48 13.48
CA PRO A 120 8.30 0.12 13.47
C PRO A 120 8.50 -1.37 13.15
N ASP A 121 9.70 -1.74 12.70
CA ASP A 121 10.01 -3.14 12.38
C ASP A 121 9.98 -4.07 13.62
N SER A 122 10.10 -3.52 14.82
CA SER A 122 9.91 -4.26 16.09
C SER A 122 8.45 -4.64 16.37
N TYR A 123 7.49 -4.06 15.62
CA TYR A 123 6.08 -4.40 15.80
C TYR A 123 5.82 -5.85 15.41
N ILE A 124 5.23 -6.62 16.35
CA ILE A 124 4.93 -8.04 16.17
C ILE A 124 3.68 -8.19 15.30
N ILE A 125 3.86 -8.76 14.11
CA ILE A 125 2.77 -9.07 13.18
C ILE A 125 2.28 -10.49 13.45
N CYS A 126 0.97 -10.73 13.39
CA CYS A 126 0.42 -12.08 13.54
C CYS A 126 0.93 -13.00 12.42
N GLN A 127 1.11 -14.30 12.74
CA GLN A 127 1.68 -15.29 11.82
C GLN A 127 0.87 -15.50 10.55
N SER A 128 -0.45 -15.36 10.61
CA SER A 128 -1.30 -15.48 9.43
C SER A 128 -1.28 -14.22 8.58
N GLN A 129 -0.72 -14.29 7.37
CA GLN A 129 -0.72 -13.17 6.42
C GLN A 129 -2.12 -12.59 6.18
N ASN A 130 -3.14 -13.45 6.06
CA ASN A 130 -4.51 -13.00 5.84
C ASN A 130 -5.06 -12.20 7.01
N GLN A 131 -4.74 -12.58 8.24
CA GLN A 131 -5.13 -11.83 9.42
C GLN A 131 -4.35 -10.52 9.54
N ALA A 132 -3.05 -10.54 9.24
CA ALA A 132 -2.23 -9.33 9.20
C ALA A 132 -2.80 -8.28 8.23
N TYR A 133 -3.13 -8.68 7.01
CA TYR A 133 -3.78 -7.77 6.05
C TYR A 133 -5.12 -7.24 6.53
N LYS A 134 -5.94 -8.06 7.22
CA LYS A 134 -7.20 -7.60 7.79
C LYS A 134 -6.97 -6.57 8.90
N GLN A 135 -5.98 -6.80 9.75
CA GLN A 135 -5.64 -5.86 10.82
C GLN A 135 -5.20 -4.52 10.26
N PHE A 136 -4.24 -4.50 9.32
CA PHE A 136 -3.79 -3.27 8.67
C PHE A 136 -4.87 -2.58 7.82
N GLY A 137 -5.80 -3.32 7.26
CA GLY A 137 -6.91 -2.74 6.52
C GLY A 137 -8.04 -2.17 7.41
N ASN A 138 -8.04 -2.46 8.71
CA ASN A 138 -9.01 -1.96 9.70
C ASN A 138 -8.43 -0.87 10.61
N SER A 139 -7.12 -0.60 10.58
CA SER A 139 -6.44 0.41 11.42
C SER A 139 -6.47 1.83 10.86
#